data_78810fd2be339c00c08c7ff451d20434
#
_entry.id   78810fd2be339c00c08c7ff451d20434
#
_cell.length_a   1.000
_cell.length_b   1.000
_cell.length_c   1.000
_cell.angle_alpha   90.00
_cell.angle_beta   90.00
_cell.angle_gamma   90.00
#
_symmetry.space_group_name_H-M   'P 1'
#
loop_
_entity.id
_entity.type
_entity.pdbx_description
1 polymer ?
#
loop_
_entity_poly.entity_id
_entity_poly.type
_entity_poly.pdbx_seq_one_letter_code
_entity_poly.pdbx_strand_id
1 'polypeptide(L)'
;MNTETAYRACEEITRREAKNFGYGIRLLRPPERQALSSVYALARRIDDIGDGTAPPAQKLVELAQVRDSLHPIAPDTEDPVLVAVAAATRQYQLPLGAFDELIDGCERDVRGTSYATFDDLVVYCRLVAGSIGRLSLAVFGATDPRAVELADDLGVALQLTNILRDVLEDRGNGRVYLPAADAAAVGCPADLSGSATELAELVAFECARVHEWFERGLQLLPLLNHRSRACVGAMAGIYHRLLIHIERDPMAVTQRRLSLPAAEKVWIAGKCIVGARV
;
A
#
# COMPACT_ATOMS: atom_id res chain seq x y z
N MET A 1 15.87 -24.04 -5.91
CA MET A 1 15.72 -23.66 -4.46
C MET A 1 14.50 -24.34 -3.85
N ASN A 2 14.50 -24.71 -2.54
CA ASN A 2 13.28 -25.24 -1.92
C ASN A 2 12.34 -24.11 -1.42
N THR A 3 11.04 -24.40 -1.38
CA THR A 3 9.99 -23.43 -1.03
C THR A 3 10.13 -22.88 0.41
N GLU A 4 10.55 -23.70 1.37
CA GLU A 4 10.71 -23.25 2.77
C GLU A 4 11.82 -22.19 2.89
N THR A 5 12.94 -22.39 2.21
CA THR A 5 14.04 -21.40 2.16
C THR A 5 13.58 -20.11 1.46
N ALA A 6 12.78 -20.22 0.39
CA ALA A 6 12.21 -19.09 -0.32
C ALA A 6 11.27 -18.27 0.56
N TYR A 7 10.37 -18.91 1.30
CA TYR A 7 9.49 -18.22 2.25
C TYR A 7 10.26 -17.52 3.37
N ARG A 8 11.31 -18.15 3.92
CA ARG A 8 12.16 -17.49 4.93
C ARG A 8 12.82 -16.22 4.41
N ALA A 9 13.30 -16.23 3.16
CA ALA A 9 13.85 -15.03 2.55
C ALA A 9 12.82 -13.90 2.45
N CYS A 10 11.57 -14.22 2.05
CA CYS A 10 10.48 -13.24 1.98
C CYS A 10 10.07 -12.72 3.37
N GLU A 11 9.99 -13.58 4.40
CA GLU A 11 9.73 -13.17 5.78
C GLU A 11 10.84 -12.26 6.32
N GLU A 12 12.09 -12.48 5.95
CA GLU A 12 13.22 -11.62 6.34
C GLU A 12 13.10 -10.23 5.69
N ILE A 13 12.77 -10.15 4.39
CA ILE A 13 12.50 -8.89 3.69
C ILE A 13 11.35 -8.16 4.39
N THR A 14 10.23 -8.85 4.65
CA THR A 14 9.07 -8.30 5.34
C THR A 14 9.43 -7.77 6.72
N ARG A 15 10.21 -8.51 7.49
CA ARG A 15 10.64 -8.13 8.84
C ARG A 15 11.49 -6.84 8.83
N ARG A 16 12.34 -6.67 7.83
CA ARG A 16 13.25 -5.53 7.69
C ARG A 16 12.52 -4.29 7.16
N GLU A 17 11.70 -4.45 6.12
CA GLU A 17 11.16 -3.33 5.36
C GLU A 17 9.72 -2.93 5.77
N ALA A 18 8.88 -3.88 6.23
CA ALA A 18 7.46 -3.65 6.48
C ALA A 18 7.20 -2.95 7.82
N LYS A 19 7.58 -1.69 7.94
CA LYS A 19 7.51 -0.90 9.19
C LYS A 19 6.10 -0.79 9.80
N ASN A 20 5.05 -0.74 8.99
CA ASN A 20 3.65 -0.67 9.44
C ASN A 20 2.92 -1.99 9.19
N PHE A 21 3.01 -2.53 7.97
CA PHE A 21 2.35 -3.78 7.58
C PHE A 21 2.84 -4.99 8.39
N GLY A 22 4.11 -5.01 8.79
CA GLY A 22 4.69 -6.08 9.59
C GLY A 22 3.98 -6.34 10.92
N TYR A 23 3.33 -5.34 11.53
CA TYR A 23 2.53 -5.55 12.73
C TYR A 23 1.29 -6.41 12.46
N GLY A 24 0.60 -6.18 11.33
CA GLY A 24 -0.54 -6.99 10.92
C GLY A 24 -0.12 -8.39 10.46
N ILE A 25 0.87 -8.50 9.57
CA ILE A 25 1.33 -9.77 8.98
C ILE A 25 1.74 -10.78 10.05
N ARG A 26 2.36 -10.35 11.14
CA ARG A 26 2.76 -11.20 12.28
C ARG A 26 1.58 -11.85 13.00
N LEU A 27 0.35 -11.36 12.84
CA LEU A 27 -0.84 -11.91 13.48
C LEU A 27 -1.43 -13.12 12.73
N LEU A 28 -0.97 -13.37 11.51
CA LEU A 28 -1.40 -14.47 10.66
C LEU A 28 -0.79 -15.80 11.10
N ARG A 29 -1.44 -16.91 10.71
CA ARG A 29 -0.85 -18.25 10.84
C ARG A 29 0.35 -18.38 9.91
N PRO A 30 1.29 -19.31 10.21
CA PRO A 30 2.49 -19.46 9.40
C PRO A 30 2.26 -19.57 7.89
N PRO A 31 1.32 -20.39 7.34
CA PRO A 31 1.11 -20.47 5.89
C PRO A 31 0.63 -19.16 5.27
N GLU A 32 -0.36 -18.50 5.89
CA GLU A 32 -0.88 -17.21 5.42
C GLU A 32 0.19 -16.11 5.54
N ARG A 33 0.97 -16.12 6.63
CA ARG A 33 2.05 -15.16 6.84
C ARG A 33 3.16 -15.34 5.80
N GLN A 34 3.54 -16.56 5.47
CA GLN A 34 4.52 -16.87 4.43
C GLN A 34 4.05 -16.40 3.06
N ALA A 35 2.81 -16.71 2.69
CA ALA A 35 2.22 -16.27 1.42
C ALA A 35 2.14 -14.74 1.34
N LEU A 36 1.64 -14.05 2.39
CA LEU A 36 1.55 -12.59 2.37
C LEU A 36 2.93 -11.93 2.42
N SER A 37 3.93 -12.55 3.05
CA SER A 37 5.33 -12.09 2.99
C SER A 37 5.92 -12.22 1.59
N SER A 38 5.55 -13.23 0.80
CA SER A 38 5.99 -13.33 -0.59
C SER A 38 5.36 -12.25 -1.47
N VAL A 39 4.07 -11.96 -1.26
CA VAL A 39 3.38 -10.83 -1.92
C VAL A 39 4.09 -9.52 -1.58
N TYR A 40 4.35 -9.27 -0.29
CA TYR A 40 5.04 -8.06 0.15
C TYR A 40 6.46 -7.95 -0.44
N ALA A 41 7.22 -9.05 -0.47
CA ALA A 41 8.59 -9.03 -0.98
C ALA A 41 8.65 -8.71 -2.48
N LEU A 42 7.70 -9.21 -3.27
CA LEU A 42 7.61 -8.87 -4.70
C LEU A 42 7.13 -7.42 -4.91
N ALA A 43 6.09 -7.00 -4.18
CA ALA A 43 5.63 -5.61 -4.22
C ALA A 43 6.76 -4.64 -3.87
N ARG A 44 7.52 -4.93 -2.81
CA ARG A 44 8.67 -4.10 -2.41
C ARG A 44 9.75 -4.03 -3.48
N ARG A 45 10.02 -5.15 -4.19
CA ARG A 45 10.95 -5.15 -5.34
C ARG A 45 10.48 -4.22 -6.45
N ILE A 46 9.18 -4.23 -6.77
CA ILE A 46 8.59 -3.36 -7.79
C ILE A 46 8.72 -1.90 -7.36
N ASP A 47 8.39 -1.57 -6.11
CA ASP A 47 8.55 -0.23 -5.55
C ASP A 47 10.01 0.23 -5.57
N ASP A 48 10.97 -0.64 -5.16
CA ASP A 48 12.41 -0.31 -5.15
C ASP A 48 12.97 0.01 -6.54
N ILE A 49 12.43 -0.59 -7.60
CA ILE A 49 12.75 -0.23 -8.99
C ILE A 49 12.21 1.17 -9.30
N GLY A 50 10.93 1.44 -8.98
CA GLY A 50 10.30 2.73 -9.20
C GLY A 50 10.98 3.88 -8.46
N ASP A 51 11.41 3.64 -7.22
CA ASP A 51 12.03 4.63 -6.32
C ASP A 51 13.57 4.72 -6.47
N GLY A 52 14.18 3.76 -7.15
CA GLY A 52 15.62 3.70 -7.35
C GLY A 52 16.20 4.91 -8.09
N THR A 53 17.54 4.99 -8.14
CA THR A 53 18.26 6.11 -8.76
C THR A 53 18.57 5.90 -10.25
N ALA A 54 18.16 4.78 -10.83
CA ALA A 54 18.36 4.49 -12.25
C ALA A 54 17.61 5.48 -13.16
N PRO A 55 18.09 5.74 -14.38
CA PRO A 55 17.36 6.56 -15.34
C PRO A 55 15.95 6.00 -15.64
N PRO A 56 14.94 6.87 -15.92
CA PRO A 56 13.57 6.44 -16.17
C PRO A 56 13.43 5.32 -17.22
N ALA A 57 14.15 5.40 -18.32
CA ALA A 57 14.12 4.36 -19.35
C ALA A 57 14.59 2.98 -18.84
N GLN A 58 15.60 2.95 -17.98
CA GLN A 58 16.10 1.72 -17.38
C GLN A 58 15.08 1.15 -16.39
N LYS A 59 14.48 1.98 -15.51
CA LYS A 59 13.41 1.57 -14.59
C LYS A 59 12.24 0.91 -15.31
N LEU A 60 11.79 1.49 -16.44
CA LEU A 60 10.72 0.92 -17.27
C LEU A 60 11.10 -0.46 -17.83
N VAL A 61 12.35 -0.64 -18.24
CA VAL A 61 12.85 -1.95 -18.70
C VAL A 61 12.86 -2.96 -17.55
N GLU A 62 13.36 -2.57 -16.37
CA GLU A 62 13.40 -3.44 -15.21
C GLU A 62 11.99 -3.82 -14.72
N LEU A 63 11.02 -2.89 -14.72
CA LEU A 63 9.62 -3.16 -14.41
C LEU A 63 9.00 -4.14 -15.43
N ALA A 64 9.28 -3.97 -16.74
CA ALA A 64 8.82 -4.90 -17.76
C ALA A 64 9.43 -6.31 -17.55
N GLN A 65 10.70 -6.43 -17.19
CA GLN A 65 11.34 -7.71 -16.86
C GLN A 65 10.68 -8.41 -15.67
N VAL A 66 10.28 -7.65 -14.62
CA VAL A 66 9.52 -8.23 -13.51
C VAL A 66 8.18 -8.75 -14.01
N ARG A 67 7.44 -7.99 -14.82
CA ARG A 67 6.17 -8.40 -15.44
C ARG A 67 6.34 -9.70 -16.24
N ASP A 68 7.33 -9.76 -17.12
CA ASP A 68 7.58 -10.94 -17.94
C ASP A 68 7.91 -12.18 -17.08
N SER A 69 8.60 -11.99 -15.95
CA SER A 69 8.94 -13.09 -15.03
C SER A 69 7.74 -13.70 -14.30
N LEU A 70 6.57 -13.05 -14.35
CA LEU A 70 5.34 -13.52 -13.71
C LEU A 70 4.45 -14.36 -14.64
N HIS A 71 4.65 -14.29 -15.97
CA HIS A 71 3.74 -14.86 -16.95
C HIS A 71 4.40 -15.70 -18.06
N PRO A 72 4.83 -16.93 -17.76
CA PRO A 72 4.73 -17.71 -16.52
C PRO A 72 5.95 -17.55 -15.61
N ILE A 73 5.77 -17.78 -14.31
CA ILE A 73 6.92 -17.95 -13.41
C ILE A 73 7.66 -19.25 -13.80
N ALA A 74 8.93 -19.14 -14.16
CA ALA A 74 9.72 -20.27 -14.60
C ALA A 74 9.84 -21.33 -13.48
N PRO A 75 9.54 -22.62 -13.77
CA PRO A 75 9.51 -23.67 -12.76
C PRO A 75 10.88 -23.97 -12.15
N ASP A 76 11.97 -23.64 -12.86
CA ASP A 76 13.37 -23.82 -12.49
C ASP A 76 14.02 -22.54 -11.94
N THR A 77 13.23 -21.48 -11.70
CA THR A 77 13.77 -20.23 -11.14
C THR A 77 14.47 -20.46 -9.80
N GLU A 78 15.62 -19.82 -9.61
CA GLU A 78 16.37 -19.81 -8.34
C GLU A 78 16.12 -18.53 -7.53
N ASP A 79 15.33 -17.58 -8.06
CA ASP A 79 14.93 -16.35 -7.36
C ASP A 79 13.99 -16.70 -6.18
N PRO A 80 14.41 -16.45 -4.92
CA PRO A 80 13.62 -16.83 -3.75
C PRO A 80 12.23 -16.17 -3.72
N VAL A 81 12.11 -14.93 -4.21
CA VAL A 81 10.82 -14.23 -4.22
C VAL A 81 9.86 -14.87 -5.23
N LEU A 82 10.33 -15.17 -6.44
CA LEU A 82 9.52 -15.83 -7.46
C LEU A 82 9.15 -17.26 -7.07
N VAL A 83 10.07 -18.04 -6.46
CA VAL A 83 9.77 -19.38 -5.93
C VAL A 83 8.66 -19.31 -4.88
N ALA A 84 8.75 -18.35 -3.94
CA ALA A 84 7.75 -18.18 -2.90
C ALA A 84 6.38 -17.73 -3.46
N VAL A 85 6.36 -16.77 -4.40
CA VAL A 85 5.15 -16.30 -5.07
C VAL A 85 4.50 -17.43 -5.87
N ALA A 86 5.28 -18.23 -6.61
CA ALA A 86 4.75 -19.39 -7.34
C ALA A 86 4.13 -20.43 -6.39
N ALA A 87 4.73 -20.68 -5.24
CA ALA A 87 4.17 -21.58 -4.23
C ALA A 87 2.88 -21.01 -3.61
N ALA A 88 2.87 -19.72 -3.26
CA ALA A 88 1.68 -19.03 -2.76
C ALA A 88 0.55 -19.01 -3.80
N THR A 89 0.86 -18.80 -5.09
CA THR A 89 -0.13 -18.82 -6.18
C THR A 89 -0.77 -20.19 -6.32
N ARG A 90 0.00 -21.27 -6.24
CA ARG A 90 -0.57 -22.63 -6.27
C ARG A 90 -1.50 -22.93 -5.10
N GLN A 91 -1.18 -22.40 -3.91
CA GLN A 91 -1.94 -22.66 -2.69
C GLN A 91 -3.17 -21.78 -2.54
N TYR A 92 -3.06 -20.49 -2.89
CA TYR A 92 -4.07 -19.46 -2.63
C TYR A 92 -4.69 -18.87 -3.89
N GLN A 93 -4.28 -19.34 -5.08
CA GLN A 93 -4.77 -18.83 -6.37
C GLN A 93 -4.59 -17.30 -6.48
N LEU A 94 -3.40 -16.81 -6.16
CA LEU A 94 -3.11 -15.37 -6.23
C LEU A 94 -3.43 -14.83 -7.62
N PRO A 95 -4.17 -13.70 -7.72
CA PRO A 95 -4.45 -13.03 -8.99
C PRO A 95 -3.18 -12.28 -9.46
N LEU A 96 -2.27 -12.97 -10.18
CA LEU A 96 -0.97 -12.40 -10.59
C LEU A 96 -1.12 -11.10 -11.39
N GLY A 97 -2.21 -10.92 -12.16
CA GLY A 97 -2.52 -9.66 -12.84
C GLY A 97 -2.62 -8.44 -11.91
N ALA A 98 -2.82 -8.64 -10.60
CA ALA A 98 -2.76 -7.54 -9.65
C ALA A 98 -1.33 -7.00 -9.44
N PHE A 99 -0.28 -7.81 -9.68
CA PHE A 99 1.08 -7.31 -9.75
C PHE A 99 1.33 -6.50 -11.03
N ASP A 100 0.68 -6.85 -12.14
CA ASP A 100 0.76 -6.04 -13.36
C ASP A 100 0.18 -4.65 -13.14
N GLU A 101 -0.94 -4.56 -12.42
CA GLU A 101 -1.53 -3.28 -12.03
C GLU A 101 -0.60 -2.47 -11.10
N LEU A 102 0.06 -3.10 -10.13
CA LEU A 102 1.07 -2.44 -9.31
C LEU A 102 2.22 -1.90 -10.17
N ILE A 103 2.70 -2.68 -11.14
CA ILE A 103 3.72 -2.25 -12.09
C ILE A 103 3.23 -1.05 -12.91
N ASP A 104 1.98 -1.08 -13.42
CA ASP A 104 1.38 0.06 -14.14
C ASP A 104 1.36 1.34 -13.28
N GLY A 105 1.07 1.20 -11.98
CA GLY A 105 1.14 2.32 -11.04
C GLY A 105 2.56 2.86 -10.87
N CYS A 106 3.55 1.99 -10.66
CA CYS A 106 4.95 2.39 -10.57
C CYS A 106 5.49 3.00 -11.87
N GLU A 107 5.04 2.53 -13.04
CA GLU A 107 5.37 3.15 -14.32
C GLU A 107 4.83 4.59 -14.45
N ARG A 108 3.63 4.89 -13.88
CA ARG A 108 3.12 6.27 -13.81
C ARG A 108 4.05 7.16 -12.99
N ASP A 109 4.54 6.66 -11.86
CA ASP A 109 5.50 7.38 -11.02
C ASP A 109 6.82 7.66 -11.75
N VAL A 110 7.34 6.66 -12.45
CA VAL A 110 8.57 6.81 -13.27
C VAL A 110 8.40 7.82 -14.40
N ARG A 111 7.18 7.92 -14.98
CA ARG A 111 6.85 8.91 -16.03
C ARG A 111 6.51 10.29 -15.48
N GLY A 112 6.44 10.47 -14.16
CA GLY A 112 6.10 11.76 -13.54
C GLY A 112 4.64 12.17 -13.81
N THR A 113 3.70 11.20 -13.78
CA THR A 113 2.27 11.47 -14.02
C THR A 113 1.72 12.35 -12.90
N SER A 114 0.99 13.39 -13.25
CA SER A 114 0.20 14.23 -12.34
C SER A 114 -1.29 13.95 -12.53
N TYR A 115 -2.11 14.33 -11.56
CA TYR A 115 -3.55 14.02 -11.52
C TYR A 115 -4.36 15.31 -11.60
N ALA A 116 -5.25 15.40 -12.59
CA ALA A 116 -6.11 16.57 -12.77
C ALA A 116 -7.25 16.59 -11.75
N THR A 117 -7.84 15.43 -11.48
CA THR A 117 -9.00 15.25 -10.62
C THR A 117 -8.74 14.21 -9.54
N PHE A 118 -9.58 14.20 -8.50
CA PHE A 118 -9.54 13.17 -7.46
C PHE A 118 -9.82 11.76 -8.01
N ASP A 119 -10.71 11.63 -9.00
CA ASP A 119 -11.01 10.35 -9.63
C ASP A 119 -9.78 9.78 -10.36
N ASP A 120 -8.96 10.63 -10.99
CA ASP A 120 -7.68 10.22 -11.61
C ASP A 120 -6.70 9.66 -10.55
N LEU A 121 -6.64 10.33 -9.37
CA LEU A 121 -5.83 9.88 -8.25
C LEU A 121 -6.35 8.56 -7.67
N VAL A 122 -7.66 8.37 -7.57
CA VAL A 122 -8.27 7.11 -7.11
C VAL A 122 -7.88 5.95 -8.03
N VAL A 123 -7.85 6.15 -9.36
CA VAL A 123 -7.37 5.14 -10.31
C VAL A 123 -5.94 4.72 -9.98
N TYR A 124 -5.05 5.68 -9.73
CA TYR A 124 -3.66 5.37 -9.31
C TYR A 124 -3.62 4.60 -7.99
N CYS A 125 -4.36 5.05 -6.96
CA CYS A 125 -4.41 4.38 -5.66
C CYS A 125 -4.89 2.92 -5.78
N ARG A 126 -5.85 2.64 -6.67
CA ARG A 126 -6.30 1.28 -6.96
C ARG A 126 -5.22 0.42 -7.61
N LEU A 127 -4.41 0.99 -8.50
CA LEU A 127 -3.29 0.28 -9.11
C LEU A 127 -2.24 -0.12 -8.07
N VAL A 128 -1.81 0.82 -7.20
CA VAL A 128 -0.67 0.57 -6.30
C VAL A 128 -1.06 -0.06 -4.95
N ALA A 129 -2.27 0.14 -4.46
CA ALA A 129 -2.69 -0.35 -3.15
C ALA A 129 -3.94 -1.25 -3.21
N GLY A 130 -4.92 -0.98 -4.06
CA GLY A 130 -6.04 -1.87 -4.31
C GLY A 130 -5.56 -3.23 -4.82
N SER A 131 -4.59 -3.26 -5.72
CA SER A 131 -3.93 -4.49 -6.21
C SER A 131 -3.38 -5.35 -5.06
N ILE A 132 -2.71 -4.72 -4.08
CA ILE A 132 -2.21 -5.41 -2.88
C ILE A 132 -3.37 -5.90 -2.00
N GLY A 133 -4.47 -5.14 -1.92
CA GLY A 133 -5.70 -5.57 -1.27
C GLY A 133 -6.23 -6.87 -1.85
N ARG A 134 -6.34 -6.97 -3.19
CA ARG A 134 -6.82 -8.18 -3.90
C ARG A 134 -5.89 -9.39 -3.72
N LEU A 135 -4.56 -9.18 -3.80
CA LEU A 135 -3.57 -10.22 -3.52
C LEU A 135 -3.69 -10.74 -2.08
N SER A 136 -3.85 -9.83 -1.12
CA SER A 136 -4.03 -10.17 0.29
C SER A 136 -5.33 -10.93 0.53
N LEU A 137 -6.41 -10.52 -0.14
CA LEU A 137 -7.73 -11.13 -0.02
C LEU A 137 -7.72 -12.59 -0.46
N ALA A 138 -6.98 -12.93 -1.52
CA ALA A 138 -6.78 -14.32 -1.96
C ALA A 138 -6.14 -15.17 -0.85
N VAL A 139 -5.13 -14.65 -0.15
CA VAL A 139 -4.49 -15.33 0.99
C VAL A 139 -5.47 -15.48 2.17
N PHE A 140 -6.33 -14.49 2.40
CA PHE A 140 -7.31 -14.51 3.50
C PHE A 140 -8.50 -15.44 3.26
N GLY A 141 -8.74 -15.85 2.02
CA GLY A 141 -9.81 -16.78 1.65
C GLY A 141 -11.22 -16.21 1.86
N ALA A 142 -11.40 -14.90 1.67
CA ALA A 142 -12.72 -14.29 1.74
C ALA A 142 -13.59 -14.73 0.56
N THR A 143 -14.83 -15.14 0.85
CA THR A 143 -15.77 -15.67 -0.15
C THR A 143 -16.93 -14.73 -0.47
N ASP A 144 -17.13 -13.67 0.32
CA ASP A 144 -18.18 -12.68 0.04
C ASP A 144 -17.78 -11.84 -1.18
N PRO A 145 -18.64 -11.72 -2.22
CA PRO A 145 -18.31 -11.00 -3.44
C PRO A 145 -18.01 -9.51 -3.21
N ARG A 146 -18.54 -8.91 -2.14
CA ARG A 146 -18.27 -7.51 -1.79
C ARG A 146 -16.83 -7.30 -1.28
N ALA A 147 -16.17 -8.37 -0.85
CA ALA A 147 -14.84 -8.26 -0.23
C ALA A 147 -13.79 -7.66 -1.18
N VAL A 148 -13.91 -7.89 -2.48
CA VAL A 148 -12.97 -7.36 -3.49
C VAL A 148 -13.04 -5.84 -3.56
N GLU A 149 -14.23 -5.28 -3.70
CA GLU A 149 -14.45 -3.82 -3.74
C GLU A 149 -14.03 -3.16 -2.42
N LEU A 150 -14.41 -3.75 -1.29
CA LEU A 150 -14.04 -3.23 0.03
C LEU A 150 -12.53 -3.32 0.32
N ALA A 151 -11.82 -4.31 -0.24
CA ALA A 151 -10.38 -4.40 -0.15
C ALA A 151 -9.69 -3.31 -1.01
N ASP A 152 -10.23 -3.03 -2.20
CA ASP A 152 -9.79 -1.91 -3.04
C ASP A 152 -10.00 -0.57 -2.32
N ASP A 153 -11.19 -0.33 -1.75
CA ASP A 153 -11.51 0.90 -1.03
C ASP A 153 -10.59 1.11 0.18
N LEU A 154 -10.30 0.03 0.92
CA LEU A 154 -9.34 0.11 2.02
C LEU A 154 -7.93 0.41 1.52
N GLY A 155 -7.52 -0.22 0.40
CA GLY A 155 -6.25 0.06 -0.26
C GLY A 155 -6.12 1.54 -0.63
N VAL A 156 -7.16 2.11 -1.24
CA VAL A 156 -7.24 3.55 -1.57
C VAL A 156 -7.07 4.41 -0.31
N ALA A 157 -7.79 4.11 0.80
CA ALA A 157 -7.66 4.85 2.06
C ALA A 157 -6.23 4.84 2.60
N LEU A 158 -5.57 3.67 2.56
CA LEU A 158 -4.18 3.52 3.01
C LEU A 158 -3.22 4.34 2.14
N GLN A 159 -3.39 4.31 0.82
CA GLN A 159 -2.53 5.03 -0.11
C GLN A 159 -2.73 6.55 -0.04
N LEU A 160 -3.96 7.02 0.03
CA LEU A 160 -4.25 8.44 0.23
C LEU A 160 -3.60 8.95 1.54
N THR A 161 -3.66 8.16 2.62
CA THR A 161 -2.97 8.50 3.88
C THR A 161 -1.45 8.59 3.70
N ASN A 162 -0.84 7.71 2.89
CA ASN A 162 0.58 7.79 2.55
C ASN A 162 0.88 9.10 1.81
N ILE A 163 0.10 9.43 0.79
CA ILE A 163 0.26 10.64 -0.02
C ILE A 163 0.19 11.90 0.86
N LEU A 164 -0.79 11.98 1.77
CA LEU A 164 -0.89 13.11 2.70
C LEU A 164 0.29 13.20 3.67
N ARG A 165 0.78 12.04 4.14
CA ARG A 165 1.95 11.98 5.03
C ARG A 165 3.24 12.41 4.35
N ASP A 166 3.42 12.00 3.10
CA ASP A 166 4.69 12.08 2.38
C ASP A 166 4.76 13.27 1.40
N VAL A 167 3.79 14.18 1.44
CA VAL A 167 3.62 15.27 0.47
C VAL A 167 4.88 16.09 0.18
N LEU A 168 5.73 16.34 1.18
CA LEU A 168 7.00 17.05 1.00
C LEU A 168 8.08 16.16 0.36
N GLU A 169 8.16 14.92 0.79
CA GLU A 169 9.13 13.95 0.28
C GLU A 169 8.85 13.68 -1.20
N ASP A 170 7.57 13.46 -1.52
CA ASP A 170 7.11 13.20 -2.90
C ASP A 170 7.39 14.39 -3.81
N ARG A 171 7.05 15.62 -3.37
CA ARG A 171 7.39 16.84 -4.11
C ARG A 171 8.89 17.00 -4.30
N GLY A 172 9.68 16.71 -3.27
CA GLY A 172 11.15 16.74 -3.35
C GLY A 172 11.72 15.75 -4.37
N ASN A 173 11.00 14.66 -4.61
CA ASN A 173 11.32 13.64 -5.63
C ASN A 173 10.68 13.94 -7.01
N GLY A 174 10.06 15.12 -7.19
CA GLY A 174 9.40 15.52 -8.43
C GLY A 174 8.05 14.83 -8.66
N ARG A 175 7.41 14.29 -7.63
CA ARG A 175 6.08 13.65 -7.69
C ARG A 175 5.04 14.52 -7.03
N VAL A 176 3.92 14.75 -7.72
CA VAL A 176 2.77 15.48 -7.20
C VAL A 176 1.54 14.63 -7.40
N TYR A 177 1.00 14.12 -6.29
CA TYR A 177 -0.18 13.24 -6.30
C TYR A 177 -1.48 14.00 -6.09
N LEU A 178 -1.48 15.04 -5.25
CA LEU A 178 -2.71 15.77 -4.93
C LEU A 178 -3.30 16.42 -6.18
N PRO A 179 -4.64 16.32 -6.38
CA PRO A 179 -5.27 16.75 -7.61
C PRO A 179 -5.12 18.24 -7.88
N ALA A 180 -4.83 18.60 -9.13
CA ALA A 180 -4.67 20.00 -9.53
C ALA A 180 -5.96 20.81 -9.31
N ALA A 181 -7.14 20.21 -9.52
CA ALA A 181 -8.43 20.84 -9.27
C ALA A 181 -8.64 21.18 -7.79
N ASP A 182 -8.21 20.29 -6.88
CA ASP A 182 -8.36 20.48 -5.44
C ASP A 182 -7.34 21.52 -4.91
N ALA A 183 -6.10 21.48 -5.42
CA ALA A 183 -5.12 22.51 -5.15
C ALA A 183 -5.63 23.90 -5.55
N ALA A 184 -6.20 24.02 -6.76
CA ALA A 184 -6.77 25.29 -7.23
C ALA A 184 -7.96 25.77 -6.36
N ALA A 185 -8.78 24.86 -5.82
CA ALA A 185 -9.93 25.19 -4.99
C ALA A 185 -9.53 25.87 -3.67
N VAL A 186 -8.34 25.58 -3.15
CA VAL A 186 -7.80 26.21 -1.92
C VAL A 186 -6.72 27.26 -2.22
N GLY A 187 -6.52 27.63 -3.50
CA GLY A 187 -5.53 28.62 -3.91
C GLY A 187 -4.09 28.15 -3.88
N CYS A 188 -3.84 26.85 -3.71
CA CYS A 188 -2.52 26.25 -3.77
C CYS A 188 -2.10 26.01 -5.24
N PRO A 189 -0.87 26.35 -5.67
CA PRO A 189 -0.38 25.97 -6.99
C PRO A 189 -0.37 24.46 -7.22
N ALA A 190 -0.63 24.02 -8.48
CA ALA A 190 -0.72 22.61 -8.83
C ALA A 190 0.59 21.82 -8.60
N ASP A 191 1.73 22.48 -8.57
CA ASP A 191 3.04 21.89 -8.24
C ASP A 191 3.33 21.90 -6.73
N LEU A 192 2.33 22.30 -5.92
CA LEU A 192 2.40 22.45 -4.47
C LEU A 192 3.52 23.41 -4.00
N SER A 193 3.95 24.36 -4.85
CA SER A 193 4.99 25.35 -4.52
C SER A 193 4.50 26.50 -3.65
N GLY A 194 3.21 26.50 -3.30
CA GLY A 194 2.57 27.49 -2.45
C GLY A 194 3.13 27.56 -1.03
N SER A 195 2.56 28.44 -0.21
CA SER A 195 2.90 28.58 1.20
C SER A 195 2.58 27.30 1.99
N ALA A 196 3.24 27.12 3.15
CA ALA A 196 2.92 26.02 4.06
C ALA A 196 1.45 26.04 4.52
N THR A 197 0.85 27.23 4.60
CA THR A 197 -0.58 27.40 4.98
C THR A 197 -1.50 26.86 3.87
N GLU A 198 -1.29 27.24 2.61
CA GLU A 198 -2.07 26.75 1.47
C GLU A 198 -1.96 25.23 1.32
N LEU A 199 -0.76 24.70 1.50
CA LEU A 199 -0.54 23.24 1.48
C LEU A 199 -1.25 22.55 2.65
N ALA A 200 -1.23 23.12 3.85
CA ALA A 200 -1.93 22.58 5.02
C ALA A 200 -3.46 22.62 4.83
N GLU A 201 -4.00 23.65 4.21
CA GLU A 201 -5.42 23.75 3.87
C GLU A 201 -5.82 22.66 2.86
N LEU A 202 -4.99 22.41 1.83
CA LEU A 202 -5.22 21.32 0.89
C LEU A 202 -5.19 19.95 1.58
N VAL A 203 -4.21 19.70 2.44
CA VAL A 203 -4.12 18.45 3.22
C VAL A 203 -5.34 18.27 4.12
N ALA A 204 -5.82 19.32 4.80
CA ALA A 204 -7.01 19.27 5.63
C ALA A 204 -8.27 18.96 4.81
N PHE A 205 -8.39 19.55 3.62
CA PHE A 205 -9.49 19.27 2.69
C PHE A 205 -9.52 17.81 2.26
N GLU A 206 -8.37 17.24 1.93
CA GLU A 206 -8.26 15.84 1.51
C GLU A 206 -8.51 14.84 2.65
N CYS A 207 -8.17 15.16 3.90
CA CYS A 207 -8.42 14.28 5.05
C CYS A 207 -9.89 13.83 5.14
N ALA A 208 -10.84 14.71 4.88
CA ALA A 208 -12.28 14.38 4.91
C ALA A 208 -12.63 13.26 3.91
N ARG A 209 -12.09 13.33 2.69
CA ARG A 209 -12.29 12.28 1.67
C ARG A 209 -11.66 10.96 2.08
N VAL A 210 -10.47 11.00 2.69
CA VAL A 210 -9.80 9.77 3.14
C VAL A 210 -10.61 9.06 4.23
N HIS A 211 -11.28 9.80 5.12
CA HIS A 211 -12.20 9.22 6.11
C HIS A 211 -13.34 8.44 5.45
N GLU A 212 -13.95 8.97 4.38
CA GLU A 212 -15.01 8.27 3.65
C GLU A 212 -14.51 6.93 3.05
N TRP A 213 -13.28 6.90 2.55
CA TRP A 213 -12.67 5.67 2.05
C TRP A 213 -12.40 4.67 3.18
N PHE A 214 -11.96 5.11 4.35
CA PHE A 214 -11.85 4.24 5.53
C PHE A 214 -13.20 3.68 5.98
N GLU A 215 -14.26 4.50 6.03
CA GLU A 215 -15.60 4.06 6.42
C GLU A 215 -16.12 2.94 5.49
N ARG A 216 -15.90 3.05 4.20
CA ARG A 216 -16.24 1.98 3.25
C ARG A 216 -15.34 0.77 3.40
N GLY A 217 -14.03 0.97 3.33
CA GLY A 217 -13.06 -0.11 3.34
C GLY A 217 -13.06 -0.95 4.63
N LEU A 218 -13.36 -0.34 5.78
CA LEU A 218 -13.46 -1.05 7.07
C LEU A 218 -14.64 -2.03 7.13
N GLN A 219 -15.63 -1.91 6.23
CA GLN A 219 -16.70 -2.92 6.08
C GLN A 219 -16.17 -4.27 5.60
N LEU A 220 -14.93 -4.36 5.13
CA LEU A 220 -14.24 -5.61 4.86
C LEU A 220 -14.05 -6.47 6.12
N LEU A 221 -13.79 -5.85 7.27
CA LEU A 221 -13.38 -6.56 8.49
C LEU A 221 -14.34 -7.67 8.93
N PRO A 222 -15.67 -7.46 8.99
CA PRO A 222 -16.61 -8.52 9.36
C PRO A 222 -16.67 -9.69 8.38
N LEU A 223 -16.21 -9.53 7.15
CA LEU A 223 -16.21 -10.57 6.11
C LEU A 223 -14.98 -11.50 6.21
N LEU A 224 -14.00 -11.16 7.04
CA LEU A 224 -12.76 -11.89 7.21
C LEU A 224 -12.81 -12.82 8.43
N ASN A 225 -12.07 -13.94 8.35
CA ASN A 225 -11.82 -14.78 9.52
C ASN A 225 -11.06 -14.00 10.61
N HIS A 226 -11.07 -14.51 11.84
CA HIS A 226 -10.51 -13.81 13.00
C HIS A 226 -9.06 -13.34 12.81
N ARG A 227 -8.18 -14.17 12.24
CA ARG A 227 -6.75 -13.84 12.07
C ARG A 227 -6.53 -12.81 10.96
N SER A 228 -7.18 -13.00 9.82
CA SER A 228 -7.15 -12.04 8.71
C SER A 228 -7.75 -10.70 9.12
N ARG A 229 -8.86 -10.71 9.89
CA ARG A 229 -9.47 -9.51 10.47
C ARG A 229 -8.50 -8.77 11.39
N ALA A 230 -7.79 -9.50 12.27
CA ALA A 230 -6.79 -8.89 13.15
C ALA A 230 -5.63 -8.28 12.36
N CYS A 231 -5.16 -8.96 11.30
CA CYS A 231 -4.11 -8.47 10.40
C CYS A 231 -4.54 -7.16 9.71
N VAL A 232 -5.67 -7.18 9.02
CA VAL A 232 -6.19 -6.00 8.29
C VAL A 232 -6.56 -4.88 9.25
N GLY A 233 -7.20 -5.20 10.38
CA GLY A 233 -7.54 -4.22 11.41
C GLY A 233 -6.32 -3.52 12.01
N ALA A 234 -5.22 -4.25 12.24
CA ALA A 234 -3.99 -3.64 12.72
C ALA A 234 -3.38 -2.66 11.69
N MET A 235 -3.35 -3.04 10.41
CA MET A 235 -2.87 -2.17 9.34
C MET A 235 -3.76 -0.93 9.20
N ALA A 236 -5.08 -1.15 9.04
CA ALA A 236 -6.05 -0.06 8.90
C ALA A 236 -6.02 0.88 10.10
N GLY A 237 -5.97 0.35 11.32
CA GLY A 237 -5.94 1.15 12.53
C GLY A 237 -4.68 2.00 12.69
N ILE A 238 -3.51 1.47 12.30
CA ILE A 238 -2.26 2.26 12.28
C ILE A 238 -2.41 3.44 11.32
N TYR A 239 -2.91 3.22 10.10
CA TYR A 239 -3.07 4.26 9.09
C TYR A 239 -4.19 5.24 9.41
N HIS A 240 -5.33 4.76 9.90
CA HIS A 240 -6.42 5.63 10.34
C HIS A 240 -5.99 6.54 11.51
N ARG A 241 -5.22 5.99 12.44
CA ARG A 241 -4.64 6.78 13.53
C ARG A 241 -3.65 7.83 13.03
N LEU A 242 -2.85 7.49 12.01
CA LEU A 242 -1.95 8.44 11.35
C LEU A 242 -2.74 9.55 10.66
N LEU A 243 -3.82 9.22 9.94
CA LEU A 243 -4.72 10.20 9.32
C LEU A 243 -5.28 11.18 10.36
N ILE A 244 -5.75 10.68 11.51
CA ILE A 244 -6.24 11.53 12.60
C ILE A 244 -5.14 12.49 13.12
N HIS A 245 -3.88 12.07 13.15
CA HIS A 245 -2.77 12.95 13.53
C HIS A 245 -2.51 14.02 12.46
N ILE A 246 -2.60 13.68 11.17
CA ILE A 246 -2.47 14.61 10.05
C ILE A 246 -3.60 15.64 10.10
N GLU A 247 -4.85 15.20 10.27
CA GLU A 247 -6.03 16.07 10.33
C GLU A 247 -5.98 17.07 11.50
N ARG A 248 -5.45 16.63 12.67
CA ARG A 248 -5.31 17.51 13.85
C ARG A 248 -4.26 18.60 13.69
N ASP A 249 -3.22 18.32 12.93
CA ASP A 249 -2.14 19.26 12.65
C ASP A 249 -1.65 19.07 11.21
N PRO A 250 -2.42 19.58 10.22
CA PRO A 250 -2.03 19.50 8.81
C PRO A 250 -0.73 20.25 8.51
N MET A 251 -0.40 21.26 9.33
CA MET A 251 0.87 22.00 9.21
C MET A 251 2.07 21.09 9.47
N ALA A 252 1.96 20.08 10.31
CA ALA A 252 3.07 19.19 10.64
C ALA A 252 3.63 18.46 9.41
N VAL A 253 2.78 18.05 8.43
CA VAL A 253 3.24 17.35 7.21
C VAL A 253 3.97 18.30 6.25
N THR A 254 3.80 19.60 6.38
CA THR A 254 4.57 20.62 5.63
C THR A 254 5.96 20.87 6.20
N GLN A 255 6.30 20.25 7.31
CA GLN A 255 7.59 20.43 8.01
C GLN A 255 8.37 19.14 8.16
N ARG A 256 7.68 18.01 8.32
CA ARG A 256 8.30 16.70 8.55
C ARG A 256 7.38 15.55 8.21
N ARG A 257 7.96 14.40 7.90
CA ARG A 257 7.22 13.15 7.77
C ARG A 257 6.68 12.69 9.12
N LEU A 258 5.38 12.46 9.22
CA LEU A 258 4.74 11.96 10.43
C LEU A 258 4.84 10.43 10.55
N SER A 259 4.98 9.93 11.76
CA SER A 259 4.92 8.49 12.05
C SER A 259 4.39 8.25 13.45
N LEU A 260 3.66 7.13 13.64
CA LEU A 260 3.23 6.73 14.97
C LEU A 260 4.39 6.11 15.78
N PRO A 261 4.45 6.35 17.09
CA PRO A 261 5.36 5.65 18.00
C PRO A 261 5.16 4.13 17.95
N ALA A 262 6.23 3.36 18.11
CA ALA A 262 6.15 1.89 18.09
C ALA A 262 5.18 1.33 19.16
N ALA A 263 5.13 1.94 20.33
CA ALA A 263 4.21 1.53 21.40
C ALA A 263 2.74 1.67 20.98
N GLU A 264 2.39 2.73 20.26
CA GLU A 264 1.03 2.95 19.75
C GLU A 264 0.66 1.91 18.69
N LYS A 265 1.58 1.58 17.78
CA LYS A 265 1.38 0.51 16.78
C LYS A 265 1.16 -0.85 17.43
N VAL A 266 1.96 -1.18 18.46
CA VAL A 266 1.81 -2.43 19.25
C VAL A 266 0.46 -2.46 19.96
N TRP A 267 0.05 -1.34 20.56
CA TRP A 267 -1.25 -1.24 21.25
C TRP A 267 -2.42 -1.45 20.27
N ILE A 268 -2.39 -0.81 19.09
CA ILE A 268 -3.40 -1.00 18.04
C ILE A 268 -3.47 -2.48 17.62
N ALA A 269 -2.31 -3.09 17.32
CA ALA A 269 -2.27 -4.50 16.94
C ALA A 269 -2.80 -5.43 18.05
N GLY A 270 -2.49 -5.13 19.32
CA GLY A 270 -3.00 -5.87 20.47
C GLY A 270 -4.52 -5.80 20.59
N LYS A 271 -5.12 -4.63 20.40
CA LYS A 271 -6.59 -4.46 20.38
C LYS A 271 -7.26 -5.31 19.30
N CYS A 272 -6.67 -5.38 18.11
CA CYS A 272 -7.21 -6.15 16.99
C CYS A 272 -7.22 -7.67 17.28
N ILE A 273 -6.24 -8.18 18.03
CA ILE A 273 -6.20 -9.60 18.44
C ILE A 273 -7.39 -9.96 19.33
N VAL A 274 -7.77 -9.08 20.24
CA VAL A 274 -8.90 -9.31 21.16
C VAL A 274 -10.26 -8.91 20.55
N GLY A 275 -10.29 -8.53 19.28
CA GLY A 275 -11.53 -8.20 18.56
C GLY A 275 -12.11 -6.83 18.89
N ALA A 276 -11.36 -5.96 19.56
CA ALA A 276 -11.81 -4.59 19.81
C ALA A 276 -11.84 -3.77 18.48
N ARG A 277 -12.83 -2.87 18.36
CA ARG A 277 -12.92 -1.96 17.22
C ARG A 277 -11.72 -1.02 17.18
N VAL A 278 -11.21 -0.82 15.98
CA VAL A 278 -10.12 0.13 15.67
C VAL A 278 -10.70 1.50 15.34
#